data_28a9b67b7c27f5dc6e0e633e97709fbf
#
_entry.id   28a9b67b7c27f5dc6e0e633e97709fbf
#
_cell.length_a   1.000
_cell.length_b   1.000
_cell.length_c   1.000
_cell.angle_alpha   90.00
_cell.angle_beta   90.00
_cell.angle_gamma   90.00
#
_symmetry.space_group_name_H-M   'P 1'
#
loop_
_entity.id
_entity.type
_entity.pdbx_description
1 polymer ?
#
loop_
_entity_poly.entity_id
_entity_poly.type
_entity_poly.pdbx_seq_one_letter_code
_entity_poly.pdbx_strand_id
1 'polypeptide(L)'
;MHVLLVADGSALPADGPASAGALLAAARTGWGRWAPDDERPGLLVGAGGPGWAAALAAGVPGARPGTVPTGDGPALPVVRGVGEPGAVHLEGAALATGAGTGEGTSPLGTAVARLVAEGASALTVALGEGGPHDGGAGLLAALGREVLGVAPPAALGGDPAGLVDLRPDDLRWLPDLRLALAGTALTVAAGTPVPLVGLAGASARLVARGVPAARAQDLERGLAHLARTAADVLGADRADRADRADRADRADRADGADRADRADGAHRDGAEAPGAPGAGGTVGPGGRPLLPLGAGDAPT
;
A
#
# COMPACT_ATOMS: atom_id res chain seq x y z
N MET A 1 -37.04 5.84 -20.31
CA MET A 1 -35.79 6.60 -20.11
C MET A 1 -34.80 5.71 -19.31
N HIS A 2 -33.47 5.88 -19.46
CA HIS A 2 -32.49 5.19 -18.60
C HIS A 2 -32.04 6.16 -17.51
N VAL A 3 -32.20 5.80 -16.25
CA VAL A 3 -31.83 6.61 -15.08
C VAL A 3 -30.89 5.83 -14.18
N LEU A 4 -29.62 6.21 -14.13
CA LEU A 4 -28.66 5.63 -13.20
C LEU A 4 -28.84 6.26 -11.82
N LEU A 5 -29.23 5.46 -10.84
CA LEU A 5 -29.32 5.87 -9.45
C LEU A 5 -28.03 5.48 -8.72
N VAL A 6 -27.37 6.47 -8.11
CA VAL A 6 -26.10 6.27 -7.38
C VAL A 6 -26.30 6.62 -5.92
N ALA A 7 -25.91 5.74 -5.02
CA ALA A 7 -25.87 6.01 -3.59
C ALA A 7 -24.45 5.83 -3.04
N ASP A 8 -23.98 6.84 -2.29
CA ASP A 8 -22.69 6.80 -1.60
C ASP A 8 -22.89 6.29 -0.17
N GLY A 9 -22.15 5.23 0.18
CA GLY A 9 -22.18 4.62 1.51
C GLY A 9 -21.27 5.29 2.53
N SER A 10 -20.36 6.15 2.10
CA SER A 10 -19.31 6.70 2.98
C SER A 10 -19.80 7.65 4.06
N ALA A 11 -21.00 8.25 3.88
CA ALA A 11 -21.60 9.22 4.81
C ALA A 11 -22.67 8.60 5.73
N LEU A 12 -22.93 7.30 5.62
CA LEU A 12 -24.04 6.64 6.32
C LEU A 12 -23.55 5.50 7.21
N PRO A 13 -24.22 5.25 8.36
CA PRO A 13 -23.90 4.07 9.18
C PRO A 13 -24.05 2.77 8.37
N ALA A 14 -23.09 1.86 8.51
CA ALA A 14 -23.06 0.61 7.74
C ALA A 14 -24.28 -0.30 7.97
N ASP A 15 -24.89 -0.21 9.15
CA ASP A 15 -25.91 -1.11 9.70
C ASP A 15 -27.23 -0.40 10.14
N GLY A 16 -27.38 0.85 9.76
CA GLY A 16 -28.61 1.61 10.06
C GLY A 16 -29.72 1.45 9.00
N PRO A 17 -30.98 1.83 9.35
CA PRO A 17 -32.09 1.89 8.38
C PRO A 17 -31.82 2.85 7.22
N ALA A 18 -30.78 3.68 7.34
CA ALA A 18 -30.32 4.63 6.33
C ALA A 18 -29.04 4.16 5.60
N SER A 19 -28.80 2.86 5.47
CA SER A 19 -27.67 2.37 4.67
C SER A 19 -27.76 2.81 3.21
N ALA A 20 -26.64 2.93 2.52
CA ALA A 20 -26.62 3.31 1.09
C ALA A 20 -27.50 2.36 0.24
N GLY A 21 -27.51 1.06 0.58
CA GLY A 21 -28.39 0.09 -0.07
C GLY A 21 -29.87 0.38 0.15
N ALA A 22 -30.25 0.75 1.38
CA ALA A 22 -31.64 1.13 1.69
C ALA A 22 -32.06 2.41 0.98
N LEU A 23 -31.18 3.42 0.92
CA LEU A 23 -31.42 4.64 0.16
C LEU A 23 -31.58 4.37 -1.33
N LEU A 24 -30.71 3.54 -1.91
CA LEU A 24 -30.81 3.15 -3.31
C LEU A 24 -32.12 2.43 -3.59
N ALA A 25 -32.54 1.50 -2.72
CA ALA A 25 -33.81 0.79 -2.84
C ALA A 25 -34.99 1.75 -2.73
N ALA A 26 -34.97 2.68 -1.78
CA ALA A 26 -36.01 3.69 -1.62
C ALA A 26 -36.09 4.62 -2.84
N ALA A 27 -34.95 5.08 -3.37
CA ALA A 27 -34.89 5.91 -4.57
C ALA A 27 -35.46 5.17 -5.80
N ARG A 28 -35.12 3.90 -5.99
CA ARG A 28 -35.67 3.05 -7.08
C ARG A 28 -37.17 2.89 -6.95
N THR A 29 -37.67 2.67 -5.72
CA THR A 29 -39.10 2.54 -5.45
C THR A 29 -39.84 3.85 -5.70
N GLY A 30 -39.30 4.97 -5.18
CA GLY A 30 -39.90 6.30 -5.37
C GLY A 30 -39.97 6.71 -6.84
N TRP A 31 -38.87 6.55 -7.57
CA TRP A 31 -38.85 6.84 -9.01
C TRP A 31 -39.83 5.95 -9.77
N GLY A 32 -39.88 4.66 -9.44
CA GLY A 32 -40.78 3.71 -10.10
C GLY A 32 -42.26 4.01 -9.90
N ARG A 33 -42.64 4.69 -8.84
CA ARG A 33 -44.01 5.16 -8.66
C ARG A 33 -44.37 6.33 -9.59
N TRP A 34 -43.35 7.16 -9.89
CA TRP A 34 -43.55 8.34 -10.73
C TRP A 34 -43.36 8.06 -12.21
N ALA A 35 -42.35 7.23 -12.56
CA ALA A 35 -42.03 6.84 -13.94
C ALA A 35 -41.79 5.31 -14.00
N PRO A 36 -42.89 4.51 -14.08
CA PRO A 36 -42.79 3.04 -13.97
C PRO A 36 -42.03 2.40 -15.13
N ASP A 37 -42.06 2.98 -16.32
CA ASP A 37 -41.46 2.43 -17.55
C ASP A 37 -39.94 2.76 -17.68
N ASP A 38 -39.40 3.54 -16.77
CA ASP A 38 -37.98 3.88 -16.80
C ASP A 38 -37.13 2.71 -16.31
N GLU A 39 -36.03 2.43 -17.02
CA GLU A 39 -34.96 1.54 -16.51
C GLU A 39 -34.15 2.27 -15.44
N ARG A 40 -33.96 1.61 -14.30
CA ARG A 40 -33.37 2.22 -13.09
C ARG A 40 -32.23 1.36 -12.56
N PRO A 41 -31.10 1.22 -13.30
CA PRO A 41 -29.93 0.58 -12.75
C PRO A 41 -29.46 1.37 -11.52
N GLY A 42 -29.00 0.65 -10.49
CA GLY A 42 -28.49 1.24 -9.27
C GLY A 42 -27.04 0.90 -9.08
N LEU A 43 -26.25 1.87 -8.63
CA LEU A 43 -24.86 1.71 -8.30
C LEU A 43 -24.61 2.16 -6.87
N LEU A 44 -24.00 1.30 -6.08
CA LEU A 44 -23.43 1.69 -4.79
C LEU A 44 -21.99 2.11 -5.00
N VAL A 45 -21.62 3.26 -4.48
CA VAL A 45 -20.26 3.76 -4.45
C VAL A 45 -19.83 3.99 -3.00
N GLY A 46 -18.54 3.98 -2.75
CA GLY A 46 -18.02 4.26 -1.42
C GLY A 46 -16.61 4.83 -1.50
N ALA A 47 -16.33 5.86 -0.73
CA ALA A 47 -15.03 6.52 -0.64
C ALA A 47 -14.09 5.84 0.39
N GLY A 48 -14.26 4.54 0.63
CA GLY A 48 -13.45 3.80 1.59
C GLY A 48 -13.94 3.88 3.04
N GLY A 49 -15.10 4.50 3.29
CA GLY A 49 -15.73 4.57 4.61
C GLY A 49 -16.48 3.29 5.01
N PRO A 50 -17.18 3.29 6.16
CA PRO A 50 -17.97 2.15 6.61
C PRO A 50 -19.00 1.73 5.54
N GLY A 51 -19.10 0.41 5.27
CA GLY A 51 -19.96 -0.13 4.23
C GLY A 51 -19.34 -0.17 2.82
N TRP A 52 -18.09 0.27 2.68
CA TRP A 52 -17.37 0.22 1.39
C TRP A 52 -17.23 -1.22 0.85
N ALA A 53 -16.90 -2.17 1.70
CA ALA A 53 -16.78 -3.57 1.31
C ALA A 53 -18.11 -4.13 0.80
N ALA A 54 -19.21 -3.78 1.44
CA ALA A 54 -20.55 -4.18 1.01
C ALA A 54 -20.92 -3.56 -0.35
N ALA A 55 -20.61 -2.26 -0.55
CA ALA A 55 -20.83 -1.58 -1.82
C ALA A 55 -20.00 -2.21 -2.95
N LEU A 56 -18.73 -2.52 -2.69
CA LEU A 56 -17.84 -3.18 -3.64
C LEU A 56 -18.35 -4.58 -4.01
N ALA A 57 -18.77 -5.36 -3.01
CA ALA A 57 -19.32 -6.68 -3.21
C ALA A 57 -20.63 -6.68 -4.02
N ALA A 58 -21.48 -5.67 -3.83
CA ALA A 58 -22.73 -5.53 -4.57
C ALA A 58 -22.54 -5.00 -5.99
N GLY A 59 -21.48 -4.18 -6.22
CA GLY A 59 -21.25 -3.50 -7.50
C GLY A 59 -20.39 -4.28 -8.50
N VAL A 60 -19.61 -5.27 -8.06
CA VAL A 60 -18.64 -5.96 -8.91
C VAL A 60 -19.01 -7.44 -9.08
N PRO A 61 -19.29 -7.89 -10.31
CA PRO A 61 -19.55 -9.31 -10.58
C PRO A 61 -18.34 -10.19 -10.15
N GLY A 62 -18.64 -11.28 -9.46
CA GLY A 62 -17.60 -12.21 -8.98
C GLY A 62 -16.93 -11.80 -7.66
N ALA A 63 -17.27 -10.64 -7.11
CA ALA A 63 -16.83 -10.22 -5.78
C ALA A 63 -17.33 -11.20 -4.70
N ARG A 64 -16.43 -11.55 -3.78
CA ARG A 64 -16.70 -12.49 -2.69
C ARG A 64 -16.48 -11.78 -1.37
N PRO A 65 -17.57 -11.32 -0.71
CA PRO A 65 -17.47 -10.73 0.61
C PRO A 65 -17.11 -11.78 1.66
N GLY A 66 -16.49 -11.32 2.73
CA GLY A 66 -16.10 -12.14 3.87
C GLY A 66 -15.63 -11.25 5.02
N THR A 67 -15.04 -11.87 6.02
CA THR A 67 -14.41 -11.16 7.15
C THR A 67 -13.04 -11.74 7.43
N VAL A 68 -12.17 -10.95 8.05
CA VAL A 68 -10.88 -11.38 8.60
C VAL A 68 -10.88 -11.16 10.11
N PRO A 69 -10.51 -12.19 10.90
CA PRO A 69 -10.39 -12.02 12.35
C PRO A 69 -9.20 -11.12 12.71
N THR A 70 -9.35 -10.35 13.80
CA THR A 70 -8.33 -9.40 14.27
C THR A 70 -7.74 -9.76 15.65
N GLY A 71 -7.93 -10.99 16.10
CA GLY A 71 -7.61 -11.41 17.46
C GLY A 71 -8.77 -11.09 18.40
N ASP A 72 -8.52 -10.26 19.41
CA ASP A 72 -9.54 -9.86 20.41
C ASP A 72 -10.45 -8.73 19.92
N GLY A 73 -10.17 -8.14 18.77
CA GLY A 73 -10.97 -7.07 18.17
C GLY A 73 -12.10 -7.58 17.27
N PRO A 74 -12.89 -6.65 16.71
CA PRO A 74 -13.96 -6.99 15.77
C PRO A 74 -13.40 -7.57 14.48
N ALA A 75 -14.04 -8.58 13.91
CA ALA A 75 -13.68 -9.06 12.57
C ALA A 75 -13.92 -7.94 11.51
N LEU A 76 -12.94 -7.72 10.64
CA LEU A 76 -13.02 -6.67 9.63
C LEU A 76 -13.58 -7.21 8.31
N PRO A 77 -14.46 -6.45 7.62
CA PRO A 77 -14.97 -6.82 6.32
C PRO A 77 -13.87 -6.85 5.26
N VAL A 78 -13.91 -7.89 4.41
CA VAL A 78 -13.02 -8.04 3.25
C VAL A 78 -13.82 -8.40 2.01
N VAL A 79 -13.26 -8.06 0.85
CA VAL A 79 -13.78 -8.50 -0.45
C VAL A 79 -12.63 -9.09 -1.25
N ARG A 80 -12.85 -10.26 -1.84
CA ARG A 80 -11.94 -10.95 -2.74
C ARG A 80 -12.58 -11.10 -4.12
N GLY A 81 -11.79 -11.40 -5.14
CA GLY A 81 -12.30 -11.60 -6.51
C GLY A 81 -12.62 -10.29 -7.24
N VAL A 82 -12.01 -9.19 -6.82
CA VAL A 82 -12.07 -7.88 -7.47
C VAL A 82 -10.66 -7.47 -7.84
N GLY A 83 -10.43 -7.08 -9.10
CA GLY A 83 -9.10 -6.77 -9.62
C GLY A 83 -8.28 -8.01 -9.95
N GLU A 84 -6.97 -7.93 -9.80
CA GLU A 84 -6.03 -9.00 -10.12
C GLU A 84 -6.19 -10.24 -9.23
N PRO A 85 -5.78 -11.43 -9.70
CA PRO A 85 -5.79 -12.65 -8.89
C PRO A 85 -4.96 -12.46 -7.61
N GLY A 86 -5.56 -12.82 -6.47
CA GLY A 86 -4.93 -12.64 -5.16
C GLY A 86 -5.11 -11.24 -4.55
N ALA A 87 -5.81 -10.33 -5.23
CA ALA A 87 -6.17 -9.04 -4.66
C ALA A 87 -7.23 -9.18 -3.57
N VAL A 88 -7.04 -8.46 -2.47
CA VAL A 88 -7.95 -8.38 -1.33
C VAL A 88 -8.21 -6.92 -0.98
N HIS A 89 -9.45 -6.62 -0.68
CA HIS A 89 -9.90 -5.29 -0.28
C HIS A 89 -10.39 -5.37 1.17
N LEU A 90 -9.73 -4.67 2.08
CA LEU A 90 -9.97 -4.66 3.52
C LEU A 90 -10.60 -3.34 3.95
N GLU A 91 -11.75 -3.40 4.61
CA GLU A 91 -12.42 -2.23 5.19
C GLU A 91 -11.89 -1.94 6.59
N GLY A 92 -10.81 -1.17 6.68
CA GLY A 92 -10.25 -0.68 7.94
C GLY A 92 -11.13 0.38 8.62
N ALA A 93 -11.98 1.05 7.85
CA ALA A 93 -12.93 2.04 8.36
C ALA A 93 -13.95 1.47 9.36
N ALA A 94 -14.16 0.15 9.39
CA ALA A 94 -14.99 -0.53 10.38
C ALA A 94 -14.46 -0.35 11.82
N LEU A 95 -13.18 0.04 12.01
CA LEU A 95 -12.64 0.41 13.32
C LEU A 95 -13.04 1.83 13.78
N ALA A 96 -13.68 2.62 12.92
CA ALA A 96 -14.07 4.01 13.21
C ALA A 96 -15.29 4.13 14.13
N THR A 97 -15.57 3.13 14.96
CA THR A 97 -16.71 3.14 15.86
C THR A 97 -16.38 3.90 17.15
N GLY A 98 -16.83 5.17 17.25
CA GLY A 98 -16.72 5.95 18.47
C GLY A 98 -15.89 7.24 18.33
N ALA A 99 -15.74 7.97 19.44
CA ALA A 99 -15.07 9.29 19.51
C ALA A 99 -13.53 9.26 19.36
N GLY A 100 -12.96 8.20 18.81
CA GLY A 100 -11.60 8.18 18.29
C GLY A 100 -10.44 8.16 19.30
N THR A 101 -10.68 7.85 20.57
CA THR A 101 -9.62 7.92 21.61
C THR A 101 -9.33 6.59 22.32
N GLY A 102 -10.04 5.51 22.02
CA GLY A 102 -9.99 4.30 22.87
C GLY A 102 -9.35 3.06 22.27
N GLU A 103 -9.42 2.84 20.98
CA GLU A 103 -8.85 1.65 20.34
C GLU A 103 -7.87 2.06 19.26
N GLY A 104 -6.65 1.52 19.37
CA GLY A 104 -5.60 1.73 18.38
C GLY A 104 -5.83 0.94 17.10
N THR A 105 -4.95 1.11 16.13
CA THR A 105 -4.99 0.39 14.85
C THR A 105 -4.44 -1.04 14.92
N SER A 106 -4.18 -1.60 16.11
CA SER A 106 -3.66 -2.96 16.27
C SER A 106 -4.53 -4.04 15.60
N PRO A 107 -5.87 -4.01 15.69
CA PRO A 107 -6.72 -4.98 14.99
C PRO A 107 -6.52 -4.94 13.49
N LEU A 108 -6.30 -3.75 12.91
CA LEU A 108 -6.01 -3.60 11.49
C LEU A 108 -4.68 -4.26 11.10
N GLY A 109 -3.65 -4.08 11.94
CA GLY A 109 -2.34 -4.71 11.73
C GLY A 109 -2.41 -6.22 11.74
N THR A 110 -3.16 -6.82 12.70
CA THR A 110 -3.39 -8.27 12.75
C THR A 110 -4.15 -8.76 11.51
N ALA A 111 -5.17 -8.03 11.04
CA ALA A 111 -5.88 -8.37 9.82
C ALA A 111 -4.97 -8.34 8.59
N VAL A 112 -4.14 -7.30 8.45
CA VAL A 112 -3.16 -7.18 7.36
C VAL A 112 -2.16 -8.34 7.39
N ALA A 113 -1.59 -8.65 8.57
CA ALA A 113 -0.63 -9.75 8.72
C ALA A 113 -1.23 -11.09 8.28
N ARG A 114 -2.48 -11.37 8.67
CA ARG A 114 -3.19 -12.60 8.27
C ARG A 114 -3.42 -12.67 6.78
N LEU A 115 -3.88 -11.59 6.15
CA LEU A 115 -4.11 -11.56 4.70
C LEU A 115 -2.82 -11.74 3.91
N VAL A 116 -1.71 -11.17 4.39
CA VAL A 116 -0.38 -11.40 3.80
C VAL A 116 0.04 -12.86 3.96
N ALA A 117 -0.16 -13.47 5.14
CA ALA A 117 0.15 -14.87 5.39
C ALA A 117 -0.75 -15.82 4.56
N GLU A 118 -1.98 -15.42 4.23
CA GLU A 118 -2.88 -16.13 3.30
C GLU A 118 -2.45 -15.99 1.83
N GLY A 119 -1.42 -15.22 1.53
CA GLY A 119 -0.86 -15.06 0.18
C GLY A 119 -1.52 -13.96 -0.65
N ALA A 120 -2.07 -12.91 -0.02
CA ALA A 120 -2.55 -11.75 -0.75
C ALA A 120 -1.40 -11.11 -1.55
N SER A 121 -1.54 -11.04 -2.88
CA SER A 121 -0.56 -10.40 -3.77
C SER A 121 -0.74 -8.88 -3.82
N ALA A 122 -1.96 -8.40 -3.64
CA ALA A 122 -2.31 -6.99 -3.52
C ALA A 122 -3.35 -6.81 -2.41
N LEU A 123 -3.16 -5.80 -1.56
CA LEU A 123 -4.04 -5.49 -0.46
C LEU A 123 -4.39 -4.00 -0.47
N THR A 124 -5.65 -3.68 -0.69
CA THR A 124 -6.18 -2.33 -0.54
C THR A 124 -6.82 -2.20 0.82
N VAL A 125 -6.33 -1.28 1.64
CA VAL A 125 -6.86 -0.96 2.97
C VAL A 125 -7.63 0.35 2.91
N ALA A 126 -8.94 0.30 3.06
CA ALA A 126 -9.81 1.47 3.05
C ALA A 126 -10.00 2.00 4.48
N LEU A 127 -9.53 3.21 4.74
CA LEU A 127 -9.53 3.81 6.08
C LEU A 127 -10.72 4.75 6.34
N GLY A 128 -11.41 5.21 5.29
CA GLY A 128 -12.51 6.15 5.42
C GLY A 128 -12.10 7.50 6.02
N GLU A 129 -13.08 8.17 6.63
CA GLU A 129 -12.89 9.39 7.40
C GLU A 129 -13.03 9.09 8.90
N GLY A 130 -12.01 9.30 9.68
CA GLY A 130 -12.00 9.02 11.10
C GLY A 130 -11.33 7.69 11.45
N GLY A 131 -11.56 7.21 12.67
CA GLY A 131 -10.95 5.99 13.19
C GLY A 131 -9.99 6.25 14.34
N PRO A 132 -9.21 5.23 14.74
CA PRO A 132 -8.23 5.38 15.81
C PRO A 132 -7.23 6.49 15.53
N HIS A 133 -6.88 7.25 16.56
CA HIS A 133 -6.01 8.42 16.44
C HIS A 133 -4.59 8.12 16.92
N ASP A 134 -3.99 7.06 16.42
CA ASP A 134 -2.66 6.57 16.81
C ASP A 134 -1.60 6.68 15.69
N GLY A 135 -1.96 7.25 14.53
CA GLY A 135 -1.04 7.38 13.40
C GLY A 135 -0.56 6.05 12.83
N GLY A 136 -1.24 4.95 13.13
CA GLY A 136 -0.84 3.60 12.71
C GLY A 136 0.14 2.93 13.68
N ALA A 137 0.36 3.48 14.87
CA ALA A 137 1.27 2.89 15.86
C ALA A 137 0.87 1.46 16.22
N GLY A 138 -0.40 1.22 16.53
CA GLY A 138 -0.93 -0.10 16.82
C GLY A 138 -0.80 -1.07 15.63
N LEU A 139 -1.02 -0.59 14.41
CA LEU A 139 -0.83 -1.37 13.20
C LEU A 139 0.64 -1.82 13.07
N LEU A 140 1.59 -0.91 13.25
CA LEU A 140 3.01 -1.25 13.23
C LEU A 140 3.36 -2.26 14.31
N ALA A 141 2.86 -2.08 15.55
CA ALA A 141 3.08 -3.02 16.63
C ALA A 141 2.55 -4.43 16.31
N ALA A 142 1.36 -4.53 15.74
CA ALA A 142 0.78 -5.80 15.34
C ALA A 142 1.58 -6.46 14.20
N LEU A 143 1.93 -5.71 13.18
CA LEU A 143 2.76 -6.22 12.07
C LEU A 143 4.14 -6.69 12.53
N GLY A 144 4.82 -5.93 13.39
CA GLY A 144 6.11 -6.34 13.96
C GLY A 144 6.00 -7.68 14.69
N ARG A 145 4.96 -7.86 15.49
CA ARG A 145 4.71 -9.08 16.24
C ARG A 145 4.32 -10.26 15.35
N GLU A 146 3.34 -10.07 14.47
CA GLU A 146 2.75 -11.16 13.68
C GLU A 146 3.63 -11.58 12.48
N VAL A 147 4.35 -10.64 11.87
CA VAL A 147 5.14 -10.89 10.66
C VAL A 147 6.59 -11.21 10.98
N LEU A 148 7.18 -10.49 11.95
CA LEU A 148 8.61 -10.61 12.28
C LEU A 148 8.85 -11.36 13.60
N GLY A 149 7.83 -11.58 14.43
CA GLY A 149 8.00 -12.17 15.76
C GLY A 149 8.76 -11.27 16.75
N VAL A 150 8.87 -9.96 16.47
CA VAL A 150 9.53 -9.01 17.37
C VAL A 150 8.58 -8.58 18.49
N ALA A 151 9.13 -8.19 19.64
CA ALA A 151 8.38 -7.52 20.70
C ALA A 151 8.42 -6.01 20.45
N PRO A 152 7.33 -5.40 19.96
CA PRO A 152 7.33 -3.96 19.73
C PRO A 152 7.35 -3.19 21.04
N PRO A 153 7.88 -1.94 21.05
CA PRO A 153 7.89 -1.12 22.24
C PRO A 153 6.46 -0.82 22.71
N ALA A 154 6.26 -0.79 24.03
CA ALA A 154 4.94 -0.58 24.63
C ALA A 154 4.26 0.73 24.17
N ALA A 155 5.06 1.76 23.84
CA ALA A 155 4.55 3.03 23.33
C ALA A 155 3.72 2.90 22.05
N LEU A 156 4.01 1.91 21.18
CA LEU A 156 3.23 1.70 19.96
C LEU A 156 1.84 1.11 20.20
N GLY A 157 1.61 0.47 21.34
CA GLY A 157 0.31 -0.09 21.72
C GLY A 157 -0.41 0.72 22.81
N GLY A 158 0.18 1.82 23.27
CA GLY A 158 -0.32 2.63 24.36
C GLY A 158 -1.03 3.91 23.92
N ASP A 159 -1.08 4.87 24.85
CA ASP A 159 -1.59 6.21 24.57
C ASP A 159 -0.71 6.91 23.50
N PRO A 160 -1.30 7.41 22.40
CA PRO A 160 -0.54 8.09 21.35
C PRO A 160 0.28 9.30 21.80
N ALA A 161 -0.07 9.95 22.90
CA ALA A 161 0.76 11.01 23.47
C ALA A 161 2.13 10.48 23.95
N GLY A 162 2.22 9.22 24.37
CA GLY A 162 3.48 8.56 24.79
C GLY A 162 4.41 8.22 23.61
N LEU A 163 3.97 8.38 22.37
CA LEU A 163 4.83 8.19 21.19
C LEU A 163 6.02 9.16 21.14
N VAL A 164 5.99 10.24 21.90
CA VAL A 164 7.13 11.17 22.04
C VAL A 164 8.38 10.52 22.65
N ASP A 165 8.23 9.42 23.36
CA ASP A 165 9.32 8.69 24.01
C ASP A 165 10.00 7.67 23.09
N LEU A 166 9.48 7.42 21.89
CA LEU A 166 10.07 6.50 20.92
C LEU A 166 11.45 6.97 20.46
N ARG A 167 12.37 6.02 20.38
CA ARG A 167 13.71 6.22 19.87
C ARG A 167 13.90 5.53 18.53
N PRO A 168 14.83 5.93 17.67
CA PRO A 168 15.12 5.23 16.41
C PRO A 168 15.38 3.74 16.61
N ASP A 169 16.08 3.35 17.68
CA ASP A 169 16.36 1.95 18.01
C ASP A 169 15.10 1.11 18.26
N ASP A 170 14.05 1.73 18.76
CA ASP A 170 12.76 1.07 19.02
C ASP A 170 12.06 0.67 17.71
N LEU A 171 12.39 1.32 16.61
CA LEU A 171 11.83 1.10 15.28
C LEU A 171 12.81 0.49 14.27
N ARG A 172 14.02 0.05 14.72
CA ARG A 172 15.07 -0.48 13.86
C ARG A 172 14.65 -1.69 13.00
N TRP A 173 13.55 -2.35 13.35
CA TRP A 173 12.98 -3.49 12.63
C TRP A 173 12.07 -3.09 11.44
N LEU A 174 11.75 -1.81 11.27
CA LEU A 174 10.89 -1.34 10.15
C LEU A 174 11.45 -1.68 8.76
N PRO A 175 12.76 -1.59 8.49
CA PRO A 175 13.32 -2.04 7.21
C PRO A 175 13.06 -3.52 6.93
N ASP A 176 13.15 -4.37 7.94
CA ASP A 176 12.89 -5.81 7.81
C ASP A 176 11.40 -6.08 7.57
N LEU A 177 10.53 -5.34 8.24
CA LEU A 177 9.09 -5.42 7.99
C LEU A 177 8.76 -5.02 6.55
N ARG A 178 9.34 -3.93 6.06
CA ARG A 178 9.18 -3.51 4.67
C ARG A 178 9.61 -4.59 3.68
N LEU A 179 10.72 -5.27 3.98
CA LEU A 179 11.22 -6.38 3.16
C LEU A 179 10.29 -7.60 3.22
N ALA A 180 9.81 -7.96 4.41
CA ALA A 180 8.88 -9.08 4.58
C ALA A 180 7.55 -8.85 3.86
N LEU A 181 7.10 -7.61 3.75
CA LEU A 181 5.87 -7.23 3.05
C LEU A 181 6.08 -6.96 1.55
N ALA A 182 7.31 -7.05 1.02
CA ALA A 182 7.61 -6.68 -0.37
C ALA A 182 6.90 -7.56 -1.43
N GLY A 183 6.44 -8.76 -1.05
CA GLY A 183 5.64 -9.64 -1.91
C GLY A 183 4.18 -9.25 -2.06
N THR A 184 3.70 -8.26 -1.29
CA THR A 184 2.31 -7.78 -1.32
C THR A 184 2.28 -6.30 -1.70
N ALA A 185 1.57 -5.96 -2.77
CA ALA A 185 1.33 -4.56 -3.14
C ALA A 185 0.33 -3.93 -2.17
N LEU A 186 0.80 -3.11 -1.22
CA LEU A 186 -0.05 -2.43 -0.25
C LEU A 186 -0.51 -1.07 -0.77
N THR A 187 -1.82 -0.86 -0.79
CA THR A 187 -2.45 0.42 -1.14
C THR A 187 -3.33 0.88 0.02
N VAL A 188 -3.16 2.13 0.43
CA VAL A 188 -4.02 2.76 1.44
C VAL A 188 -4.97 3.72 0.75
N ALA A 189 -6.27 3.46 0.87
CA ALA A 189 -7.34 4.33 0.40
C ALA A 189 -7.82 5.20 1.57
N ALA A 190 -7.31 6.42 1.65
CA ALA A 190 -7.71 7.40 2.66
C ALA A 190 -8.97 8.15 2.20
N GLY A 191 -10.01 8.19 3.03
CA GLY A 191 -11.26 8.89 2.75
C GLY A 191 -11.20 10.40 3.02
N THR A 192 -10.06 10.93 3.45
CA THR A 192 -9.90 12.33 3.82
C THR A 192 -8.57 12.91 3.35
N PRO A 193 -8.55 14.17 2.86
CA PRO A 193 -7.31 14.89 2.54
C PRO A 193 -6.66 15.54 3.75
N VAL A 194 -7.14 15.29 4.98
CA VAL A 194 -6.62 15.88 6.20
C VAL A 194 -5.18 15.43 6.44
N PRO A 195 -4.23 16.35 6.58
CA PRO A 195 -2.88 15.98 6.91
C PRO A 195 -2.80 15.35 8.31
N LEU A 196 -1.83 14.45 8.50
CA LEU A 196 -1.62 13.78 9.79
C LEU A 196 -1.35 14.81 10.90
N VAL A 197 -0.53 15.81 10.60
CA VAL A 197 -0.06 16.82 11.55
C VAL A 197 -0.19 18.23 10.98
N GLY A 198 -0.12 19.24 11.84
CA GLY A 198 -0.18 20.65 11.48
C GLY A 198 -1.46 21.34 11.93
N LEU A 199 -1.56 22.64 11.68
CA LEU A 199 -2.67 23.48 12.16
C LEU A 199 -4.06 23.01 11.66
N ALA A 200 -4.12 22.39 10.49
CA ALA A 200 -5.33 21.78 9.92
C ALA A 200 -5.26 20.24 9.99
N GLY A 201 -4.39 19.68 10.81
CA GLY A 201 -4.14 18.26 10.93
C GLY A 201 -5.21 17.49 11.68
N ALA A 202 -5.01 16.19 11.77
CA ALA A 202 -5.96 15.26 12.37
C ALA A 202 -6.26 15.61 13.84
N SER A 203 -5.23 15.96 14.63
CA SER A 203 -5.41 16.31 16.05
C SER A 203 -6.18 17.62 16.24
N ALA A 204 -6.00 18.62 15.36
CA ALA A 204 -6.74 19.87 15.42
C ALA A 204 -8.26 19.65 15.26
N ARG A 205 -8.67 18.66 14.48
CA ARG A 205 -10.10 18.31 14.31
C ARG A 205 -10.72 17.67 15.54
N LEU A 206 -9.93 17.06 16.43
CA LEU A 206 -10.43 16.50 17.68
C LEU A 206 -10.97 17.58 18.61
N VAL A 207 -10.41 18.79 18.57
CA VAL A 207 -10.90 19.92 19.36
C VAL A 207 -12.34 20.26 18.99
N ALA A 208 -12.68 20.25 17.69
CA ALA A 208 -14.05 20.47 17.22
C ALA A 208 -15.01 19.33 17.65
N ARG A 209 -14.49 18.18 18.04
CA ARG A 209 -15.24 17.04 18.57
C ARG A 209 -15.26 16.98 20.10
N GLY A 210 -14.79 18.04 20.78
CA GLY A 210 -14.84 18.17 22.25
C GLY A 210 -13.61 17.66 22.99
N VAL A 211 -12.54 17.24 22.31
CA VAL A 211 -11.27 16.90 22.96
C VAL A 211 -10.60 18.17 23.45
N PRO A 212 -10.13 18.24 24.73
CA PRO A 212 -9.43 19.40 25.23
C PRO A 212 -8.21 19.77 24.38
N ALA A 213 -8.00 21.08 24.12
CA ALA A 213 -6.93 21.55 23.26
C ALA A 213 -5.54 21.09 23.70
N ALA A 214 -5.26 21.08 25.02
CA ALA A 214 -4.01 20.55 25.55
C ALA A 214 -3.81 19.08 25.18
N ARG A 215 -4.85 18.27 25.30
CA ARG A 215 -4.80 16.85 24.92
C ARG A 215 -4.57 16.67 23.41
N ALA A 216 -5.25 17.45 22.58
CA ALA A 216 -5.03 17.43 21.13
C ALA A 216 -3.59 17.79 20.75
N GLN A 217 -2.96 18.75 21.47
CA GLN A 217 -1.55 19.09 21.28
C GLN A 217 -0.60 17.96 21.70
N ASP A 218 -0.91 17.24 22.79
CA ASP A 218 -0.11 16.08 23.21
C ASP A 218 -0.15 14.97 22.16
N LEU A 219 -1.34 14.67 21.65
CA LEU A 219 -1.53 13.72 20.56
C LEU A 219 -0.78 14.15 19.29
N GLU A 220 -0.88 15.41 18.91
CA GLU A 220 -0.16 15.98 17.75
C GLU A 220 1.35 15.79 17.87
N ARG A 221 1.91 16.04 19.05
CA ARG A 221 3.36 15.85 19.29
C ARG A 221 3.77 14.39 19.16
N GLY A 222 2.97 13.46 19.70
CA GLY A 222 3.21 12.03 19.59
C GLY A 222 3.19 11.55 18.14
N LEU A 223 2.15 11.91 17.37
CA LEU A 223 2.03 11.56 15.96
C LEU A 223 3.16 12.12 15.11
N ALA A 224 3.52 13.40 15.34
CA ALA A 224 4.61 14.05 14.63
C ALA A 224 5.95 13.38 14.94
N HIS A 225 6.15 12.94 16.17
CA HIS A 225 7.36 12.25 16.59
C HIS A 225 7.45 10.86 15.96
N LEU A 226 6.40 10.04 16.02
CA LEU A 226 6.35 8.74 15.36
C LEU A 226 6.68 8.87 13.86
N ALA A 227 6.03 9.80 13.16
CA ALA A 227 6.23 9.99 11.73
C ALA A 227 7.69 10.34 11.39
N ARG A 228 8.33 11.24 12.16
CA ARG A 228 9.74 11.61 11.97
C ARG A 228 10.67 10.43 12.27
N THR A 229 10.50 9.77 13.43
CA THR A 229 11.36 8.66 13.83
C THR A 229 11.28 7.50 12.83
N ALA A 230 10.10 7.15 12.34
CA ALA A 230 9.93 6.14 11.31
C ALA A 230 10.57 6.55 9.97
N ALA A 231 10.43 7.82 9.57
CA ALA A 231 11.04 8.35 8.35
C ALA A 231 12.57 8.33 8.43
N ASP A 232 13.14 8.69 9.57
CA ASP A 232 14.59 8.69 9.80
C ASP A 232 15.15 7.27 9.71
N VAL A 233 14.53 6.29 10.37
CA VAL A 233 14.94 4.87 10.32
C VAL A 233 14.87 4.33 8.88
N LEU A 234 13.78 4.59 8.17
CA LEU A 234 13.62 4.12 6.79
C LEU A 234 14.48 4.92 5.79
N GLY A 235 14.82 6.17 6.09
CA GLY A 235 15.72 7.01 5.32
C GLY A 235 17.17 6.53 5.45
N ALA A 236 17.62 6.23 6.65
CA ALA A 236 18.94 5.67 6.92
C ALA A 236 19.12 4.31 6.21
N ASP A 237 18.13 3.41 6.28
CA ASP A 237 18.18 2.12 5.57
C ASP A 237 18.31 2.29 4.04
N ARG A 238 17.60 3.28 3.45
CA ARG A 238 17.73 3.56 2.01
C ARG A 238 19.12 4.02 1.62
N ALA A 239 19.72 4.89 2.43
CA ALA A 239 21.08 5.38 2.23
C ALA A 239 22.10 4.24 2.31
N ASP A 240 21.99 3.37 3.31
CA ASP A 240 22.83 2.19 3.49
C ASP A 240 22.73 1.21 2.33
N ARG A 241 21.52 0.98 1.82
CA ARG A 241 21.31 0.08 0.67
C ARG A 241 21.89 0.67 -0.62
N ALA A 242 21.75 1.97 -0.83
CA ALA A 242 22.32 2.66 -1.99
C ALA A 242 23.86 2.59 -1.95
N ASP A 243 24.48 2.81 -0.78
CA ASP A 243 25.93 2.73 -0.61
C ASP A 243 26.47 1.30 -0.79
N ARG A 244 25.74 0.28 -0.31
CA ARG A 244 26.09 -1.14 -0.55
C ARG A 244 26.00 -1.51 -2.03
N ALA A 245 24.95 -1.04 -2.74
CA ALA A 245 24.79 -1.29 -4.16
C ALA A 245 25.92 -0.63 -4.99
N ASP A 246 26.30 0.61 -4.64
CA ASP A 246 27.39 1.33 -5.31
C ASP A 246 28.76 0.67 -5.04
N ARG A 247 28.99 0.13 -3.84
CA ARG A 247 30.19 -0.64 -3.53
C ARG A 247 30.25 -1.96 -4.31
N ALA A 248 29.11 -2.67 -4.43
CA ALA A 248 29.05 -3.92 -5.20
C ALA A 248 29.32 -3.66 -6.69
N ASP A 249 28.75 -2.62 -7.28
CA ASP A 249 28.96 -2.23 -8.67
C ASP A 249 30.43 -1.81 -8.94
N ARG A 250 31.08 -1.14 -7.98
CA ARG A 250 32.51 -0.83 -8.06
C ARG A 250 33.39 -2.08 -7.98
N ALA A 251 33.03 -3.05 -7.12
CA ALA A 251 33.75 -4.31 -7.00
C ALA A 251 33.67 -5.12 -8.30
N ASP A 252 32.47 -5.23 -8.90
CA ASP A 252 32.27 -5.95 -10.15
C ASP A 252 33.03 -5.31 -11.33
N ARG A 253 33.11 -3.97 -11.36
CA ARG A 253 33.91 -3.26 -12.37
C ARG A 253 35.41 -3.47 -12.19
N ALA A 254 35.89 -3.52 -10.93
CA ALA A 254 37.30 -3.79 -10.65
C ALA A 254 37.70 -5.22 -11.06
N ASP A 255 36.85 -6.20 -10.75
CA ASP A 255 37.04 -7.61 -11.17
C ASP A 255 36.97 -7.78 -12.69
N GLY A 256 36.11 -7.04 -13.36
CA GLY A 256 36.00 -7.00 -14.82
C GLY A 256 37.26 -6.43 -15.47
N ALA A 257 37.83 -5.35 -14.91
CA ALA A 257 39.07 -4.75 -15.39
C ALA A 257 40.28 -5.69 -15.23
N ASP A 258 40.40 -6.38 -14.07
CA ASP A 258 41.47 -7.34 -13.78
C ASP A 258 41.41 -8.60 -14.69
N ARG A 259 40.18 -9.02 -15.07
CA ARG A 259 39.99 -10.09 -16.06
C ARG A 259 40.37 -9.66 -17.48
N ALA A 260 40.05 -8.40 -17.86
CA ALA A 260 40.42 -7.85 -19.16
C ALA A 260 41.95 -7.70 -19.31
N ASP A 261 42.64 -7.21 -18.26
CA ASP A 261 44.10 -7.11 -18.24
C ASP A 261 44.81 -8.47 -18.33
N ARG A 262 44.27 -9.52 -17.62
CA ARG A 262 44.80 -10.87 -17.74
C ARG A 262 44.56 -11.49 -19.12
N ALA A 263 43.45 -11.19 -19.78
CA ALA A 263 43.18 -11.66 -21.12
C ALA A 263 44.11 -11.00 -22.17
N ASP A 264 44.44 -9.73 -21.99
CA ASP A 264 45.36 -8.98 -22.86
C ASP A 264 46.81 -9.38 -22.63
N GLY A 265 47.21 -9.71 -21.39
CA GLY A 265 48.50 -10.27 -21.03
C GLY A 265 48.76 -11.65 -21.66
N ALA A 266 47.72 -12.54 -21.64
CA ALA A 266 47.80 -13.86 -22.22
C ALA A 266 47.94 -13.87 -23.75
N HIS A 267 47.55 -12.78 -24.45
CA HIS A 267 47.69 -12.61 -25.90
C HIS A 267 49.09 -12.09 -26.28
N ARG A 268 49.81 -11.45 -25.38
CA ARG A 268 51.17 -10.94 -25.62
C ARG A 268 52.28 -11.99 -25.47
N ASP A 269 52.07 -13.00 -24.69
CA ASP A 269 53.07 -14.07 -24.45
C ASP A 269 52.99 -15.22 -25.47
N GLY A 270 52.02 -15.17 -26.43
CA GLY A 270 51.83 -16.21 -27.44
C GLY A 270 52.40 -15.91 -28.84
N ALA A 271 53.11 -14.78 -29.06
CA ALA A 271 53.57 -14.36 -30.37
C ALA A 271 55.09 -14.44 -30.53
N GLU A 272 55.66 -15.65 -30.50
CA GLU A 272 56.98 -15.89 -31.08
C GLU A 272 57.12 -17.35 -31.61
N ALA A 273 56.87 -17.50 -32.92
CA ALA A 273 57.50 -18.53 -33.74
C ALA A 273 57.45 -18.15 -35.22
N PRO A 274 58.55 -18.30 -35.96
CA PRO A 274 58.73 -17.76 -37.31
C PRO A 274 58.49 -18.79 -38.44
N GLY A 275 58.17 -18.30 -39.61
CA GLY A 275 58.43 -19.08 -40.83
C GLY A 275 57.36 -19.15 -41.90
N ALA A 276 57.50 -18.33 -42.87
CA ALA A 276 57.05 -18.18 -44.27
C ALA A 276 56.75 -19.48 -45.08
N PRO A 277 56.41 -19.42 -46.38
CA PRO A 277 55.60 -18.47 -47.15
C PRO A 277 54.61 -19.17 -48.12
N GLY A 278 53.71 -18.42 -48.72
CA GLY A 278 53.28 -18.85 -50.07
C GLY A 278 51.81 -18.75 -50.42
N ALA A 279 51.54 -17.83 -51.37
CA ALA A 279 50.56 -17.89 -52.47
C ALA A 279 49.05 -17.70 -52.19
N GLY A 280 48.51 -16.61 -52.54
CA GLY A 280 47.84 -16.40 -53.86
C GLY A 280 46.34 -16.58 -53.82
N GLY A 281 45.57 -15.57 -54.18
CA GLY A 281 44.17 -15.77 -54.65
C GLY A 281 43.18 -14.66 -54.27
N THR A 282 43.16 -13.64 -55.03
CA THR A 282 42.09 -12.89 -55.71
C THR A 282 40.65 -12.85 -55.16
N VAL A 283 40.21 -11.62 -54.90
CA VAL A 283 39.05 -10.91 -55.50
C VAL A 283 37.62 -11.31 -55.09
N GLY A 284 36.88 -10.33 -54.61
CA GLY A 284 35.53 -9.99 -55.04
C GLY A 284 34.58 -9.47 -53.98
N PRO A 285 33.81 -8.42 -54.25
CA PRO A 285 33.12 -7.64 -53.25
C PRO A 285 31.63 -7.94 -53.21
N GLY A 286 30.97 -7.55 -52.16
CA GLY A 286 29.53 -7.32 -52.18
C GLY A 286 28.74 -7.97 -51.05
N GLY A 287 28.07 -7.15 -50.29
CA GLY A 287 27.02 -7.64 -49.46
C GLY A 287 26.72 -6.77 -48.23
N ARG A 288 26.03 -5.65 -48.44
CA ARG A 288 25.31 -4.96 -47.38
C ARG A 288 24.15 -5.85 -46.86
N PRO A 289 23.93 -5.98 -45.57
CA PRO A 289 22.60 -6.40 -45.08
C PRO A 289 21.76 -5.17 -44.74
N LEU A 290 20.55 -5.23 -45.21
CA LEU A 290 19.42 -4.33 -44.99
C LEU A 290 18.88 -4.47 -43.57
N LEU A 291 18.51 -3.34 -42.99
CA LEU A 291 17.63 -3.20 -41.84
C LEU A 291 16.19 -3.51 -42.26
N PRO A 292 15.37 -4.05 -41.40
CA PRO A 292 13.93 -3.85 -41.52
C PRO A 292 13.42 -2.76 -40.58
N LEU A 293 12.84 -1.75 -41.21
CA LEU A 293 11.81 -0.88 -40.68
C LEU A 293 10.51 -1.65 -40.57
N GLY A 294 9.74 -1.41 -39.51
CA GLY A 294 8.38 -1.86 -39.39
C GLY A 294 7.65 -1.00 -38.38
N ALA A 295 7.11 0.08 -38.89
CA ALA A 295 6.14 0.95 -38.22
C ALA A 295 4.70 0.45 -38.46
N GLY A 296 3.77 0.98 -37.72
CA GLY A 296 2.33 1.03 -38.00
C GLY A 296 1.52 0.23 -37.01
N ASP A 297 0.43 0.59 -36.51
CA ASP A 297 -0.45 1.75 -36.45
C ASP A 297 -1.52 1.42 -35.42
N ALA A 298 -1.94 2.35 -34.61
CA ALA A 298 -3.28 2.37 -34.04
C ALA A 298 -4.27 2.74 -35.18
N PRO A 299 -5.59 2.49 -35.14
CA PRO A 299 -6.47 3.22 -34.27
C PRO A 299 -7.81 2.50 -33.92
N THR A 300 -8.55 3.08 -33.11
CA THR A 300 -9.95 3.44 -32.82
C THR A 300 -10.49 2.84 -31.57
#